data_6321d6b4b8bf114aa8c56e5240d5a0fd
#
_entry.id   6321d6b4b8bf114aa8c56e5240d5a0fd
#
_cell.length_a   1.000
_cell.length_b   1.000
_cell.length_c   1.000
_cell.angle_alpha   90.00
_cell.angle_beta   90.00
_cell.angle_gamma   90.00
#
_symmetry.space_group_name_H-M   'P 1'
#
loop_
_entity.id
_entity.type
_entity.pdbx_description
1 polymer ?
#
loop_
_entity_poly.entity_id
_entity_poly.type
_entity_poly.pdbx_seq_one_letter_code
_entity_poly.pdbx_strand_id
1 'polypeptide(L)'
;MLPIEFIDNMHKEMGSEAELLLRALESEPITSIRLNSKLDVLTFACDTEEVPWHIDGYYLSERPAFTLDPLFHAGCYYVQEASSMFIQQALEQLEDSETYGMIL
;
A
#
# COMPACT_ATOMS: atom_id res chain seq x y z
N MET A 1 -4.44 16.51 12.88
CA MET A 1 -3.76 17.81 12.84
C MET A 1 -2.26 17.62 12.99
N LEU A 2 -1.48 18.20 12.11
CA LEU A 2 -0.04 18.04 12.10
C LEU A 2 0.63 19.05 13.05
N PRO A 3 1.73 18.66 13.73
CA PRO A 3 2.47 19.58 14.59
C PRO A 3 3.02 20.77 13.82
N ILE A 4 3.03 21.94 14.46
CA ILE A 4 3.49 23.17 13.83
C ILE A 4 4.97 23.07 13.43
N GLU A 5 5.78 22.46 14.27
CA GLU A 5 7.21 22.28 13.97
C GLU A 5 7.43 21.44 12.72
N PHE A 6 6.63 20.42 12.53
CA PHE A 6 6.68 19.58 11.32
C PHE A 6 6.32 20.39 10.09
N ILE A 7 5.23 21.16 10.17
CA ILE A 7 4.77 22.01 9.06
C ILE A 7 5.87 23.02 8.67
N ASP A 8 6.46 23.68 9.65
CA ASP A 8 7.54 24.64 9.41
C ASP A 8 8.76 23.98 8.76
N ASN A 9 9.13 22.79 9.23
CA ASN A 9 10.26 22.06 8.68
C ASN A 9 10.02 21.63 7.23
N MET A 10 8.80 21.23 6.91
CA MET A 10 8.45 20.85 5.54
C MET A 10 8.51 22.04 4.61
N HIS A 11 8.03 23.22 5.04
CA HIS A 11 8.15 24.43 4.25
C HIS A 11 9.61 24.84 4.01
N LYS A 12 10.48 24.65 4.98
CA LYS A 12 11.90 24.95 4.84
C LYS A 12 12.60 24.01 3.85
N GLU A 13 12.24 22.75 3.87
CA GLU A 13 12.90 21.72 3.05
C GLU A 13 12.34 21.64 1.63
N MET A 14 11.02 21.79 1.48
CA MET A 14 10.34 21.55 0.21
C MET A 14 9.82 22.81 -0.47
N GLY A 15 9.81 23.94 0.22
CA GLY A 15 9.28 25.18 -0.34
C GLY A 15 7.80 25.08 -0.68
N SER A 16 7.45 25.48 -1.91
CA SER A 16 6.04 25.47 -2.36
C SER A 16 5.43 24.09 -2.49
N GLU A 17 6.23 23.05 -2.64
CA GLU A 17 5.75 21.67 -2.71
C GLU A 17 5.24 21.15 -1.37
N ALA A 18 5.63 21.77 -0.27
CA ALA A 18 5.19 21.39 1.06
C ALA A 18 3.67 21.41 1.21
N GLU A 19 2.99 22.35 0.55
CA GLU A 19 1.52 22.43 0.61
C GLU A 19 0.84 21.17 0.07
N LEU A 20 1.35 20.62 -1.01
CA LEU A 20 0.81 19.38 -1.59
C LEU A 20 0.99 18.20 -0.65
N LEU A 21 2.17 18.09 -0.04
CA LEU A 21 2.47 17.04 0.93
C LEU A 21 1.57 17.15 2.17
N LEU A 22 1.45 18.35 2.72
CA LEU A 22 0.66 18.58 3.93
C LEU A 22 -0.83 18.28 3.71
N ARG A 23 -1.37 18.63 2.54
CA ARG A 23 -2.74 18.26 2.18
C ARG A 23 -2.91 16.76 2.06
N ALA A 24 -1.96 16.09 1.45
CA ALA A 24 -2.01 14.63 1.31
C ALA A 24 -1.99 13.95 2.68
N LEU A 25 -1.17 14.44 3.61
CA LEU A 25 -1.08 13.87 4.95
C LEU A 25 -2.34 14.09 5.79
N GLU A 26 -3.09 15.15 5.52
CA GLU A 26 -4.36 15.41 6.22
C GLU A 26 -5.57 14.77 5.54
N SER A 27 -5.40 14.22 4.34
CA SER A 27 -6.47 13.50 3.65
C SER A 27 -6.72 12.13 4.31
N GLU A 28 -7.85 11.52 3.98
CA GLU A 28 -8.16 10.18 4.48
C GLU A 28 -7.15 9.16 3.95
N PRO A 29 -6.68 8.24 4.80
CA PRO A 29 -5.74 7.21 4.35
C PRO A 29 -6.37 6.33 3.27
N ILE A 30 -5.58 6.03 2.25
CA ILE A 30 -5.98 5.10 1.20
C ILE A 30 -5.78 3.68 1.74
N THR A 31 -6.81 2.85 1.59
CA THR A 31 -6.72 1.44 1.96
C THR A 31 -6.22 0.64 0.78
N SER A 32 -5.22 -0.19 1.00
CA SER A 32 -4.69 -1.09 -0.02
C SER A 32 -4.42 -2.48 0.56
N ILE A 33 -4.47 -3.46 -0.33
CA ILE A 33 -4.25 -4.86 0.02
C ILE A 33 -3.32 -5.51 -1.00
N ARG A 34 -2.67 -6.58 -0.59
CA ARG A 34 -1.92 -7.45 -1.49
C ARG A 34 -2.53 -8.84 -1.46
N LEU A 35 -2.92 -9.35 -2.63
CA LEU A 35 -3.48 -10.69 -2.75
C LEU A 35 -2.39 -11.75 -2.57
N ASN A 36 -2.79 -12.89 -2.04
CA ASN A 36 -1.96 -14.08 -2.11
C ASN A 36 -2.11 -14.68 -3.50
N SER A 37 -1.05 -14.60 -4.31
CA SER A 37 -1.07 -15.01 -5.71
C SER A 37 -1.37 -16.50 -5.92
N LYS A 38 -1.31 -17.29 -4.87
CA LYS A 38 -1.61 -18.72 -4.94
C LYS A 38 -3.10 -19.03 -4.77
N LEU A 39 -3.90 -18.02 -4.46
CA LEU A 39 -5.33 -18.19 -4.17
C LEU A 39 -6.14 -17.35 -5.16
N ASP A 40 -7.12 -18.00 -5.78
CA ASP A 40 -7.74 -17.51 -7.02
C ASP A 40 -8.87 -16.50 -6.89
N VAL A 41 -9.51 -16.35 -5.77
CA VAL A 41 -10.74 -15.54 -5.77
C VAL A 41 -10.82 -14.63 -4.58
N LEU A 42 -10.91 -13.36 -4.87
CA LEU A 42 -11.21 -12.37 -3.89
C LEU A 42 -12.24 -11.40 -4.42
N THR A 43 -13.38 -11.30 -3.74
CA THR A 43 -14.39 -10.32 -4.04
C THR A 43 -14.57 -9.38 -2.86
N PHE A 44 -14.48 -8.09 -3.13
CA PHE A 44 -14.80 -7.07 -2.16
C PHE A 44 -16.11 -6.39 -2.54
N ALA A 45 -16.85 -5.95 -1.54
CA ALA A 45 -18.10 -5.22 -1.75
C ALA A 45 -17.88 -3.80 -2.28
N CYS A 46 -16.65 -3.33 -2.31
CA CYS A 46 -16.30 -2.00 -2.82
C CYS A 46 -15.52 -2.09 -4.13
N ASP A 47 -15.36 -0.95 -4.77
CA ASP A 47 -14.55 -0.85 -5.99
C ASP A 47 -13.08 -1.06 -5.67
N THR A 48 -12.37 -1.67 -6.61
CA THR A 48 -10.93 -1.92 -6.50
C THR A 48 -10.21 -1.33 -7.71
N GLU A 49 -8.98 -0.89 -7.47
CA GLU A 49 -8.12 -0.35 -8.51
C GLU A 49 -6.72 -0.95 -8.35
N GLU A 50 -6.10 -1.34 -9.45
CA GLU A 50 -4.79 -1.98 -9.41
C GLU A 50 -3.69 -1.00 -8.94
N VAL A 51 -2.79 -1.50 -8.11
CA VAL A 51 -1.57 -0.77 -7.74
C VAL A 51 -0.59 -0.90 -8.92
N PRO A 52 -0.15 0.22 -9.52
CA PRO A 52 0.65 0.15 -10.76
C PRO A 52 1.95 -0.62 -10.67
N TRP A 53 2.55 -0.71 -9.50
CA TRP A 53 3.87 -1.33 -9.32
C TRP A 53 3.83 -2.72 -8.69
N HIS A 54 2.66 -3.28 -8.49
CA HIS A 54 2.56 -4.64 -7.95
C HIS A 54 1.36 -5.37 -8.55
N ILE A 55 1.62 -6.54 -9.15
CA ILE A 55 0.58 -7.30 -9.84
C ILE A 55 -0.56 -7.78 -8.93
N ASP A 56 -0.25 -8.04 -7.66
CA ASP A 56 -1.24 -8.51 -6.69
C ASP A 56 -1.74 -7.39 -5.76
N GLY A 57 -1.34 -6.15 -6.02
CA GLY A 57 -1.73 -5.01 -5.20
C GLY A 57 -2.99 -4.32 -5.70
N TYR A 58 -3.87 -3.96 -4.78
CA TYR A 58 -5.12 -3.29 -5.11
C TYR A 58 -5.45 -2.21 -4.09
N TYR A 59 -5.91 -1.07 -4.59
CA TYR A 59 -6.54 -0.05 -3.75
C TYR A 59 -8.01 -0.38 -3.58
N LEU A 60 -8.53 -0.14 -2.38
CA LEU A 60 -9.95 -0.31 -2.09
C LEU A 60 -10.59 1.06 -1.91
N SER A 61 -11.78 1.26 -2.47
CA SER A 61 -12.52 2.51 -2.34
C SER A 61 -13.06 2.75 -0.92
N GLU A 62 -13.22 1.67 -0.17
CA GLU A 62 -13.68 1.71 1.22
C GLU A 62 -12.81 0.80 2.07
N ARG A 63 -12.75 1.06 3.38
CA ARG A 63 -12.04 0.20 4.30
C ARG A 63 -12.99 -0.84 4.90
N PRO A 64 -12.92 -2.12 4.48
CA PRO A 64 -13.73 -3.18 5.06
C PRO A 64 -13.35 -3.48 6.52
N ALA A 65 -14.24 -4.17 7.23
CA ALA A 65 -13.93 -4.69 8.56
C ALA A 65 -13.11 -5.98 8.43
N PHE A 66 -11.82 -5.86 8.19
CA PHE A 66 -10.93 -6.99 7.91
C PHE A 66 -10.95 -8.07 9.00
N THR A 67 -11.08 -7.66 10.25
CA THR A 67 -11.10 -8.61 11.36
C THR A 67 -12.30 -9.55 11.35
N LEU A 68 -13.36 -9.19 10.62
CA LEU A 68 -14.55 -9.98 10.47
C LEU A 68 -14.56 -10.84 9.19
N ASP A 69 -13.53 -10.68 8.37
CA ASP A 69 -13.45 -11.39 7.09
C ASP A 69 -12.70 -12.71 7.23
N PRO A 70 -13.38 -13.86 7.03
CA PRO A 70 -12.71 -15.17 7.09
C PRO A 70 -11.57 -15.31 6.09
N LEU A 71 -11.67 -14.67 4.93
CA LEU A 71 -10.64 -14.76 3.90
C LEU A 71 -9.35 -14.05 4.32
N PHE A 72 -9.46 -12.97 5.09
CA PHE A 72 -8.30 -12.32 5.68
C PHE A 72 -7.56 -13.27 6.63
N HIS A 73 -8.28 -13.93 7.51
CA HIS A 73 -7.70 -14.88 8.45
C HIS A 73 -7.17 -16.15 7.78
N ALA A 74 -7.73 -16.50 6.64
CA ALA A 74 -7.25 -17.63 5.84
C ALA A 74 -6.00 -17.31 5.01
N GLY A 75 -5.53 -16.05 5.03
CA GLY A 75 -4.33 -15.65 4.30
C GLY A 75 -4.56 -15.40 2.81
N CYS A 76 -5.81 -15.15 2.40
CA CYS A 76 -6.10 -14.85 0.99
C CYS A 76 -5.56 -13.50 0.54
N TYR A 77 -5.40 -12.58 1.47
CA TYR A 77 -4.82 -11.27 1.22
C TYR A 77 -4.22 -10.69 2.50
N TYR A 78 -3.41 -9.66 2.32
CA TYR A 78 -2.77 -8.94 3.43
C TYR A 78 -3.00 -7.44 3.26
N VAL A 79 -3.39 -6.77 4.34
CA VAL A 79 -3.55 -5.32 4.33
C VAL A 79 -2.17 -4.70 4.41
N GLN A 80 -1.77 -4.00 3.36
CA GLN A 80 -0.43 -3.44 3.23
C GLN A 80 -0.48 -2.11 2.50
N GLU A 81 0.36 -1.16 2.92
CA GLU A 81 0.51 0.10 2.20
C GLU A 81 1.07 -0.14 0.80
N ALA A 82 0.49 0.56 -0.18
CA ALA A 82 0.95 0.43 -1.57
C ALA A 82 2.42 0.82 -1.74
N SER A 83 2.91 1.79 -0.97
CA SER A 83 4.31 2.18 -1.00
C SER A 83 5.25 1.05 -0.58
N SER A 84 4.83 0.22 0.38
CA SER A 84 5.62 -0.94 0.81
C SER A 84 5.69 -2.02 -0.27
N MET A 85 4.67 -2.11 -1.12
CA MET A 85 4.65 -3.05 -2.24
C MET A 85 5.70 -2.71 -3.31
N PHE A 86 6.17 -1.48 -3.34
CA PHE A 86 7.18 -1.04 -4.30
C PHE A 86 8.51 -1.79 -4.15
N ILE A 87 8.77 -2.39 -3.00
CA ILE A 87 9.95 -3.23 -2.77
C ILE A 87 10.04 -4.34 -3.80
N GLN A 88 8.91 -4.85 -4.27
CA GLN A 88 8.86 -5.86 -5.32
C GLN A 88 9.59 -5.40 -6.59
N GLN A 89 9.48 -4.12 -6.95
CA GLN A 89 10.16 -3.57 -8.11
C GLN A 89 11.68 -3.64 -7.96
N ALA A 90 12.18 -3.37 -6.74
CA ALA A 90 13.60 -3.47 -6.47
C ALA A 90 14.10 -4.91 -6.57
N LEU A 91 13.31 -5.87 -6.09
CA LEU A 91 13.65 -7.29 -6.16
C LEU A 91 13.64 -7.80 -7.60
N GLU A 92 12.69 -7.36 -8.41
CA GLU A 92 12.59 -7.76 -9.81
C GLU A 92 13.74 -7.24 -10.66
N GLN A 93 14.35 -6.13 -10.28
CA GLN A 93 15.51 -5.57 -10.98
C GLN A 93 16.80 -6.28 -10.63
N LEU A 94 16.84 -7.03 -9.55
CA LEU A 94 17.97 -7.91 -9.27
C LEU A 94 17.81 -9.15 -10.16
N GLU A 95 18.85 -9.44 -10.94
CA GLU A 95 18.79 -10.35 -12.08
C GLU A 95 18.30 -11.76 -11.81
N ASP A 96 18.24 -12.16 -10.57
CA ASP A 96 17.95 -13.54 -10.25
C ASP A 96 17.13 -13.64 -8.98
N SER A 97 15.84 -13.27 -9.08
CA SER A 97 14.93 -13.50 -7.98
C SER A 97 14.82 -14.97 -7.59
N GLU A 98 15.12 -15.87 -8.53
CA GLU A 98 15.17 -17.32 -8.28
C GLU A 98 16.31 -17.74 -7.39
N THR A 99 17.40 -16.95 -7.36
CA THR A 99 18.57 -17.26 -6.51
C THR A 99 18.30 -17.01 -5.03
N TYR A 100 17.29 -16.27 -4.69
CA TYR A 100 17.02 -15.95 -3.28
C TYR A 100 16.41 -17.10 -2.50
N GLY A 101 15.88 -18.11 -3.20
CA GLY A 101 15.23 -19.20 -2.51
C GLY A 101 14.07 -18.73 -1.65
N MET A 102 14.14 -19.01 -0.36
CA MET A 102 13.10 -18.61 0.58
C MET A 102 13.47 -17.31 1.25
N ILE A 103 12.61 -16.31 1.11
CA ILE A 103 12.70 -15.02 1.82
C ILE A 103 11.66 -15.01 2.93
N LEU A 104 12.12 -14.79 4.14
CA LEU A 104 11.25 -14.74 5.31
C LEU A 104 10.93 -13.29 5.71
#